data_58ba5e1153b3fa6aab3c8f920946e729
#
_entry.id   58ba5e1153b3fa6aab3c8f920946e729
#
_cell.length_a   1.000
_cell.length_b   1.000
_cell.length_c   1.000
_cell.angle_alpha   90.00
_cell.angle_beta   90.00
_cell.angle_gamma   90.00
#
_symmetry.space_group_name_H-M   'P 1'
#
loop_
_entity.id
_entity.type
_entity.pdbx_description
1 polymer ?
#
loop_
_entity_poly.entity_id
_entity_poly.type
_entity_poly.pdbx_seq_one_letter_code
_entity_poly.pdbx_strand_id
1 'polypeptide(L)'
;MKQFLNVLSFELSNYFKNKSYMITTILFSILLIIGLSLPSFFNMSKLIPQLDQSSTESIDSVEGISEEDKKSFVIIDNNNIFENLDILESAFLNSKWTKINSLDEAEELIKSGNVEAGFSVDSLTKYSYLVNNSGFTDTNQMIFENLLSNLIQQAYANEHNLNINDLQSVIHPLFDSNVTILGKDSANNFFYVYILIFAMYMMILLYGQLIAVSVTSEKSNRAIEVLVTSVNSNSLIFGKVIAASLASFIQVGIILASGIITYSLNSKAWNGLLDSIFKIPSNILLTFILFGGLGYLFYSFIFGTLGALVSKTEDISSSIGPITMIFVIIFFISMFGLSNSDSLLIKIASFIPFSSSMTMLIRVAMGTVSNFEILISFIILLASTILIALASAKIYRLATLMYGNPIKLRNALKWFKKEKIS
;
A
#
# COMPACT_ATOMS: atom_id res chain seq x y z
N MET A 1 28.85 21.80 -18.65
CA MET A 1 28.41 21.80 -17.25
C MET A 1 27.48 22.99 -16.91
N LYS A 2 27.82 24.25 -17.22
CA LYS A 2 26.94 25.43 -16.96
C LYS A 2 25.54 25.31 -17.62
N GLN A 3 25.46 24.88 -18.89
CA GLN A 3 24.15 24.72 -19.56
C GLN A 3 23.24 23.71 -18.88
N PHE A 4 23.78 22.56 -18.45
CA PHE A 4 23.03 21.54 -17.70
C PHE A 4 22.48 22.11 -16.39
N LEU A 5 23.32 22.78 -15.58
CA LEU A 5 22.88 23.36 -14.32
C LEU A 5 21.82 24.46 -14.50
N ASN A 6 21.93 25.26 -15.56
CA ASN A 6 20.92 26.27 -15.89
C ASN A 6 19.57 25.64 -16.24
N VAL A 7 19.56 24.57 -17.07
CA VAL A 7 18.34 23.82 -17.41
C VAL A 7 17.76 23.17 -16.15
N LEU A 8 18.61 22.50 -15.37
CA LEU A 8 18.18 21.85 -14.11
C LEU A 8 17.51 22.84 -13.16
N SER A 9 18.15 23.99 -12.92
CA SER A 9 17.62 25.03 -12.04
C SER A 9 16.32 25.62 -12.56
N PHE A 10 16.24 25.87 -13.86
CA PHE A 10 15.03 26.40 -14.52
C PHE A 10 13.86 25.42 -14.37
N GLU A 11 14.08 24.13 -14.70
CA GLU A 11 13.04 23.11 -14.62
C GLU A 11 12.60 22.84 -13.17
N LEU A 12 13.54 22.76 -12.22
CA LEU A 12 13.19 22.66 -10.79
C LEU A 12 12.34 23.84 -10.32
N SER A 13 12.73 25.08 -10.71
CA SER A 13 11.95 26.27 -10.39
C SER A 13 10.53 26.20 -10.96
N ASN A 14 10.38 25.64 -12.16
CA ASN A 14 9.06 25.45 -12.80
C ASN A 14 8.20 24.46 -12.01
N TYR A 15 8.76 23.33 -11.54
CA TYR A 15 8.03 22.39 -10.71
C TYR A 15 7.59 23.04 -9.39
N PHE A 16 8.51 23.72 -8.68
CA PHE A 16 8.18 24.33 -7.38
C PHE A 16 7.22 25.53 -7.49
N LYS A 17 7.17 26.23 -8.63
CA LYS A 17 6.20 27.28 -8.89
C LYS A 17 4.87 26.76 -9.45
N ASN A 18 4.80 25.49 -9.83
CA ASN A 18 3.58 24.90 -10.37
C ASN A 18 2.52 24.79 -9.27
N LYS A 19 1.38 25.45 -9.48
CA LYS A 19 0.27 25.47 -8.52
C LYS A 19 -0.23 24.04 -8.20
N SER A 20 -0.35 23.18 -9.21
CA SER A 20 -0.80 21.78 -8.99
C SER A 20 0.17 21.02 -8.11
N TYR A 21 1.49 21.13 -8.34
CA TYR A 21 2.51 20.50 -7.52
C TYR A 21 2.43 20.97 -6.05
N MET A 22 2.33 22.28 -5.84
CA MET A 22 2.21 22.86 -4.50
C MET A 22 0.92 22.44 -3.80
N ILE A 23 -0.22 22.54 -4.50
CA ILE A 23 -1.54 22.19 -3.95
C ILE A 23 -1.60 20.73 -3.57
N THR A 24 -1.12 19.82 -4.43
CA THR A 24 -1.12 18.37 -4.11
C THR A 24 -0.21 18.06 -2.94
N THR A 25 1.00 18.64 -2.87
CA THR A 25 1.91 18.44 -1.73
C THR A 25 1.27 18.91 -0.42
N ILE A 26 0.75 20.12 -0.41
CA ILE A 26 0.14 20.72 0.78
C ILE A 26 -1.12 19.95 1.18
N LEU A 27 -1.98 19.60 0.23
CA LEU A 27 -3.23 18.87 0.47
C LEU A 27 -2.97 17.52 1.14
N PHE A 28 -2.07 16.70 0.56
CA PHE A 28 -1.77 15.38 1.13
C PHE A 28 -1.04 15.49 2.47
N SER A 29 -0.14 16.46 2.63
CA SER A 29 0.53 16.68 3.92
C SER A 29 -0.45 17.13 5.00
N ILE A 30 -1.36 18.08 4.71
CA ILE A 30 -2.39 18.54 5.65
C ILE A 30 -3.35 17.40 5.98
N LEU A 31 -3.78 16.60 5.00
CA LEU A 31 -4.67 15.46 5.22
C LEU A 31 -4.04 14.44 6.17
N LEU A 32 -2.75 14.13 6.00
CA LEU A 32 -2.01 13.26 6.92
C LEU A 32 -1.89 13.90 8.32
N ILE A 33 -1.54 15.18 8.40
CA ILE A 33 -1.42 15.90 9.69
C ILE A 33 -2.74 15.90 10.44
N ILE A 34 -3.83 16.27 9.77
CA ILE A 34 -5.15 16.27 10.40
C ILE A 34 -5.55 14.84 10.80
N GLY A 35 -5.50 13.89 9.87
CA GLY A 35 -5.93 12.51 10.13
C GLY A 35 -5.18 11.86 11.30
N LEU A 36 -3.85 12.02 11.34
CA LEU A 36 -3.03 11.45 12.41
C LEU A 36 -3.10 12.21 13.74
N SER A 37 -3.61 13.43 13.74
CA SER A 37 -3.80 14.23 14.97
C SER A 37 -5.20 14.06 15.57
N LEU A 38 -6.18 13.53 14.82
CA LEU A 38 -7.55 13.38 15.27
C LEU A 38 -7.70 12.70 16.66
N PRO A 39 -7.06 11.55 16.93
CA PRO A 39 -7.20 10.89 18.23
C PRO A 39 -6.63 11.68 19.40
N SER A 40 -5.72 12.64 19.15
CA SER A 40 -5.19 13.50 20.21
C SER A 40 -6.14 14.63 20.62
N PHE A 41 -7.08 15.00 19.74
CA PHE A 41 -8.06 16.07 19.99
C PHE A 41 -9.45 15.54 20.31
N PHE A 42 -9.80 14.36 19.81
CA PHE A 42 -11.11 13.74 19.97
C PHE A 42 -10.97 12.36 20.59
N ASN A 43 -11.86 12.04 21.53
CA ASN A 43 -11.92 10.66 22.05
C ASN A 43 -12.54 9.76 20.98
N MET A 44 -11.67 9.08 20.21
CA MET A 44 -12.06 8.21 19.11
C MET A 44 -12.23 6.75 19.52
N SER A 45 -12.17 6.41 20.82
CA SER A 45 -12.36 5.04 21.32
C SER A 45 -13.70 4.43 20.88
N LYS A 46 -14.76 5.25 20.75
CA LYS A 46 -16.06 4.82 20.22
C LYS A 46 -16.03 4.42 18.74
N LEU A 47 -15.14 5.02 17.93
CA LEU A 47 -15.01 4.73 16.49
C LEU A 47 -13.92 3.69 16.22
N ILE A 48 -12.90 3.64 17.06
CA ILE A 48 -11.76 2.72 16.96
C ILE A 48 -11.56 2.09 18.34
N PRO A 49 -12.25 0.98 18.65
CA PRO A 49 -12.19 0.33 19.96
C PRO A 49 -10.77 -0.05 20.42
N GLN A 50 -9.87 -0.31 19.47
CA GLN A 50 -8.46 -0.63 19.75
C GLN A 50 -7.65 0.54 20.35
N LEU A 51 -8.20 1.76 20.37
CA LEU A 51 -7.58 2.92 21.03
C LEU A 51 -7.93 2.99 22.53
N ASP A 52 -8.83 2.16 23.01
CA ASP A 52 -9.20 2.14 24.43
C ASP A 52 -8.19 1.34 25.24
N GLN A 53 -7.39 2.03 26.05
CA GLN A 53 -6.40 1.40 26.95
C GLN A 53 -7.02 0.64 28.12
N SER A 54 -8.33 0.81 28.34
CA SER A 54 -9.01 0.20 29.49
C SER A 54 -9.33 -1.28 29.31
N SER A 55 -9.14 -1.84 28.10
CA SER A 55 -9.47 -3.24 27.80
C SER A 55 -8.42 -4.29 28.22
N THR A 56 -7.33 -3.88 28.91
CA THR A 56 -6.30 -4.80 29.42
C THR A 56 -6.24 -4.91 30.93
N GLU A 57 -7.07 -4.20 31.68
CA GLU A 57 -7.15 -4.35 33.14
C GLU A 57 -8.59 -4.61 33.58
N SER A 58 -8.78 -5.79 34.16
CA SER A 58 -9.89 -6.22 35.01
C SER A 58 -11.32 -6.16 34.42
N ILE A 59 -11.90 -7.34 34.34
CA ILE A 59 -13.34 -7.64 34.20
C ILE A 59 -14.13 -7.16 35.48
N ASP A 60 -13.86 -5.97 35.95
CA ASP A 60 -14.63 -5.40 37.05
C ASP A 60 -14.88 -3.91 36.79
N SER A 61 -16.08 -3.63 36.37
CA SER A 61 -16.79 -2.32 36.27
C SER A 61 -17.25 -1.94 34.85
N VAL A 62 -18.23 -2.69 34.34
CA VAL A 62 -19.14 -2.18 33.30
C VAL A 62 -20.32 -1.48 34.00
N GLU A 63 -20.10 -0.28 34.51
CA GLU A 63 -21.18 0.63 34.86
C GLU A 63 -21.20 1.79 33.86
N GLY A 64 -22.26 1.86 33.04
CA GLY A 64 -22.62 3.09 32.35
C GLY A 64 -22.73 3.06 30.81
N ILE A 65 -22.99 1.93 30.18
CA ILE A 65 -23.42 1.94 28.76
C ILE A 65 -24.96 2.10 28.76
N SER A 66 -25.45 3.15 28.08
CA SER A 66 -26.90 3.36 27.91
C SER A 66 -27.48 2.17 27.10
N GLU A 67 -28.70 1.76 27.43
CA GLU A 67 -29.36 0.64 26.71
C GLU A 67 -29.52 0.89 25.21
N GLU A 68 -29.43 2.13 24.75
CA GLU A 68 -29.49 2.52 23.33
C GLU A 68 -28.22 2.21 22.52
N ASP A 69 -27.08 1.96 23.18
CA ASP A 69 -25.79 1.67 22.50
C ASP A 69 -25.52 0.16 22.35
N LYS A 70 -26.44 -0.72 22.79
CA LYS A 70 -26.30 -2.17 22.67
C LYS A 70 -26.63 -2.66 21.27
N LYS A 71 -25.79 -3.53 20.70
CA LYS A 71 -26.05 -4.20 19.43
C LYS A 71 -27.20 -5.19 19.58
N SER A 72 -28.20 -5.11 18.72
CA SER A 72 -29.36 -6.00 18.77
C SER A 72 -29.15 -7.23 17.88
N PHE A 73 -29.45 -8.41 18.43
CA PHE A 73 -29.38 -9.71 17.73
C PHE A 73 -30.69 -10.46 17.90
N VAL A 74 -30.99 -11.35 16.95
CA VAL A 74 -32.11 -12.25 17.04
C VAL A 74 -31.68 -13.71 16.98
N ILE A 75 -32.40 -14.56 17.69
CA ILE A 75 -32.20 -16.00 17.65
C ILE A 75 -33.52 -16.73 17.40
N ILE A 76 -33.47 -17.69 16.46
CA ILE A 76 -34.50 -18.69 16.21
C ILE A 76 -33.98 -19.99 16.79
N ASP A 77 -34.56 -20.43 17.89
CA ASP A 77 -34.13 -21.63 18.60
C ASP A 77 -35.20 -22.73 18.44
N ASN A 78 -35.03 -23.55 17.42
CA ASN A 78 -36.04 -24.55 17.01
C ASN A 78 -36.22 -25.68 18.02
N ASN A 79 -35.20 -25.94 18.84
CA ASN A 79 -35.19 -27.09 19.76
C ASN A 79 -35.03 -26.69 21.23
N ASN A 80 -35.24 -25.41 21.57
CA ASN A 80 -35.10 -24.89 22.94
C ASN A 80 -33.73 -25.18 23.58
N ILE A 81 -32.66 -24.99 22.81
CA ILE A 81 -31.28 -25.22 23.25
C ILE A 81 -30.86 -24.12 24.25
N PHE A 82 -31.34 -22.91 24.03
CA PHE A 82 -31.10 -21.75 24.89
C PHE A 82 -32.34 -21.49 25.78
N GLU A 83 -32.33 -22.06 27.01
CA GLU A 83 -33.38 -21.80 27.97
C GLU A 83 -33.37 -20.34 28.43
N ASN A 84 -32.17 -19.71 28.52
CA ASN A 84 -31.96 -18.33 28.89
C ASN A 84 -31.05 -17.63 27.87
N LEU A 85 -31.38 -16.40 27.50
CA LEU A 85 -30.62 -15.57 26.58
C LEU A 85 -29.39 -14.91 27.24
N ASP A 86 -29.26 -14.93 28.58
CA ASP A 86 -28.15 -14.35 29.34
C ASP A 86 -26.81 -14.97 28.90
N ILE A 87 -26.81 -16.23 28.50
CA ILE A 87 -25.61 -16.92 27.97
C ILE A 87 -25.14 -16.27 26.67
N LEU A 88 -26.06 -15.88 25.81
CA LEU A 88 -25.76 -15.18 24.56
C LEU A 88 -25.26 -13.76 24.84
N GLU A 89 -25.91 -13.04 25.75
CA GLU A 89 -25.51 -11.69 26.17
C GLU A 89 -24.13 -11.68 26.85
N SER A 90 -23.78 -12.71 27.57
CA SER A 90 -22.46 -12.86 28.19
C SER A 90 -21.34 -13.16 27.17
N ALA A 91 -21.64 -13.90 26.10
CA ALA A 91 -20.70 -14.22 25.04
C ALA A 91 -20.49 -13.05 24.07
N PHE A 92 -21.56 -12.30 23.81
CA PHE A 92 -21.55 -11.11 22.93
C PHE A 92 -21.59 -9.84 23.78
N LEU A 93 -20.45 -9.28 24.11
CA LEU A 93 -20.35 -8.08 24.93
C LEU A 93 -21.15 -6.92 24.32
N ASN A 94 -21.92 -6.21 25.16
CA ASN A 94 -22.77 -5.09 24.75
C ASN A 94 -23.85 -5.46 23.73
N SER A 95 -24.42 -6.66 23.85
CA SER A 95 -25.51 -7.13 23.00
C SER A 95 -26.84 -7.21 23.74
N LYS A 96 -27.91 -7.17 22.95
CA LYS A 96 -29.27 -7.47 23.38
C LYS A 96 -29.84 -8.53 22.45
N TRP A 97 -30.34 -9.61 23.02
CA TRP A 97 -30.86 -10.74 22.25
C TRP A 97 -32.37 -10.84 22.36
N THR A 98 -33.00 -11.17 21.22
CA THR A 98 -34.46 -11.37 21.17
C THR A 98 -34.73 -12.72 20.50
N LYS A 99 -35.54 -13.57 21.18
CA LYS A 99 -35.96 -14.86 20.60
C LYS A 99 -37.17 -14.60 19.70
N ILE A 100 -37.12 -15.08 18.48
CA ILE A 100 -38.18 -15.03 17.47
C ILE A 100 -38.43 -16.41 16.89
N ASN A 101 -39.57 -16.59 16.24
CA ASN A 101 -40.01 -17.92 15.79
C ASN A 101 -40.07 -18.06 14.26
N SER A 102 -39.79 -16.99 13.51
CA SER A 102 -39.90 -17.01 12.06
C SER A 102 -38.62 -16.52 11.39
N LEU A 103 -38.21 -17.24 10.34
CA LEU A 103 -37.06 -16.83 9.52
C LEU A 103 -37.37 -15.55 8.73
N ASP A 104 -38.60 -15.43 8.24
CA ASP A 104 -39.03 -14.23 7.49
C ASP A 104 -39.00 -12.98 8.35
N GLU A 105 -39.39 -13.08 9.63
CA GLU A 105 -39.31 -12.01 10.61
C GLU A 105 -37.85 -11.60 10.89
N ALA A 106 -36.95 -12.60 11.03
CA ALA A 106 -35.51 -12.32 11.18
C ALA A 106 -34.96 -11.55 9.99
N GLU A 107 -35.27 -11.99 8.78
CA GLU A 107 -34.82 -11.36 7.55
C GLU A 107 -35.32 -9.92 7.42
N GLU A 108 -36.59 -9.66 7.77
CA GLU A 108 -37.15 -8.30 7.74
C GLU A 108 -36.49 -7.36 8.74
N LEU A 109 -36.24 -7.82 9.96
CA LEU A 109 -35.56 -7.06 11.00
C LEU A 109 -34.09 -6.75 10.65
N ILE A 110 -33.38 -7.69 10.02
CA ILE A 110 -32.01 -7.49 9.57
C ILE A 110 -31.96 -6.55 8.37
N LYS A 111 -32.85 -6.69 7.38
CA LYS A 111 -32.93 -5.83 6.20
C LYS A 111 -33.34 -4.40 6.54
N SER A 112 -34.18 -4.21 7.58
CA SER A 112 -34.56 -2.87 8.06
C SER A 112 -33.46 -2.19 8.91
N GLY A 113 -32.40 -2.92 9.28
CA GLY A 113 -31.32 -2.40 10.13
C GLY A 113 -31.67 -2.29 11.62
N ASN A 114 -32.80 -2.82 12.05
CA ASN A 114 -33.21 -2.85 13.46
C ASN A 114 -32.40 -3.86 14.27
N VAL A 115 -31.80 -4.86 13.59
CA VAL A 115 -30.99 -5.93 14.17
C VAL A 115 -29.71 -6.09 13.32
N GLU A 116 -28.58 -6.27 13.98
CA GLU A 116 -27.29 -6.42 13.31
C GLU A 116 -27.17 -7.77 12.58
N ALA A 117 -27.56 -8.84 13.26
CA ALA A 117 -27.53 -10.19 12.71
C ALA A 117 -28.49 -11.13 13.45
N GLY A 118 -28.71 -12.33 12.88
CA GLY A 118 -29.55 -13.37 13.44
C GLY A 118 -28.90 -14.76 13.35
N PHE A 119 -29.32 -15.64 14.25
CA PHE A 119 -28.90 -17.03 14.27
C PHE A 119 -30.14 -17.93 14.33
N SER A 120 -30.22 -18.91 13.42
CA SER A 120 -31.25 -19.97 13.48
C SER A 120 -30.57 -21.27 13.86
N VAL A 121 -30.93 -21.83 15.00
CA VAL A 121 -30.25 -22.98 15.61
C VAL A 121 -31.15 -24.22 15.59
N ASP A 122 -30.68 -25.27 14.91
CA ASP A 122 -31.32 -26.60 14.88
C ASP A 122 -30.70 -27.54 15.90
N SER A 123 -29.38 -27.42 16.15
CA SER A 123 -28.67 -28.22 17.17
C SER A 123 -27.37 -27.50 17.57
N LEU A 124 -26.69 -27.93 18.61
CA LEU A 124 -25.39 -27.41 19.02
C LEU A 124 -24.31 -27.47 17.91
N THR A 125 -24.51 -28.31 16.89
CA THR A 125 -23.58 -28.47 15.75
C THR A 125 -24.18 -28.01 14.43
N LYS A 126 -25.43 -27.54 14.40
CA LYS A 126 -26.10 -27.11 13.18
C LYS A 126 -26.88 -25.81 13.39
N TYR A 127 -26.45 -24.77 12.73
CA TYR A 127 -27.07 -23.45 12.77
C TYR A 127 -26.93 -22.74 11.42
N SER A 128 -27.70 -21.66 11.23
CA SER A 128 -27.60 -20.74 10.13
C SER A 128 -27.33 -19.33 10.67
N TYR A 129 -26.36 -18.65 10.10
CA TYR A 129 -26.04 -17.24 10.38
C TYR A 129 -26.67 -16.33 9.35
N LEU A 130 -27.42 -15.34 9.79
CA LEU A 130 -28.17 -14.39 8.98
C LEU A 130 -27.60 -12.99 9.18
N VAL A 131 -27.15 -12.36 8.10
CA VAL A 131 -26.56 -11.02 8.10
C VAL A 131 -26.88 -10.30 6.80
N ASN A 132 -27.09 -8.99 6.85
CA ASN A 132 -27.38 -8.21 5.66
C ASN A 132 -26.15 -8.08 4.75
N ASN A 133 -24.98 -7.78 5.34
CA ASN A 133 -23.71 -7.67 4.63
C ASN A 133 -22.60 -8.30 5.49
N SER A 134 -21.90 -9.28 4.94
CA SER A 134 -20.73 -9.87 5.62
C SER A 134 -19.49 -8.99 5.36
N GLY A 135 -18.87 -8.48 6.42
CA GLY A 135 -17.64 -7.70 6.39
C GLY A 135 -16.41 -8.49 6.78
N PHE A 136 -15.22 -8.04 6.40
CA PHE A 136 -13.94 -8.66 6.79
C PHE A 136 -13.69 -8.67 8.31
N THR A 137 -14.38 -7.81 9.05
CA THR A 137 -14.29 -7.68 10.51
C THR A 137 -15.44 -8.35 11.24
N ASP A 138 -16.30 -9.08 10.52
CA ASP A 138 -17.42 -9.80 11.12
C ASP A 138 -16.91 -11.03 11.87
N THR A 139 -16.90 -10.95 13.19
CA THR A 139 -16.48 -12.02 14.10
C THR A 139 -17.66 -12.71 14.78
N ASN A 140 -18.90 -12.33 14.48
CA ASN A 140 -20.09 -12.81 15.17
C ASN A 140 -20.23 -14.34 15.04
N GLN A 141 -19.97 -14.88 13.84
CA GLN A 141 -20.01 -16.34 13.64
C GLN A 141 -18.98 -17.07 14.52
N MET A 142 -17.74 -16.56 14.58
CA MET A 142 -16.68 -17.15 15.40
C MET A 142 -17.01 -17.11 16.90
N ILE A 143 -17.58 -15.99 17.40
CA ILE A 143 -18.00 -15.87 18.79
C ILE A 143 -19.11 -16.88 19.09
N PHE A 144 -20.08 -17.03 18.18
CA PHE A 144 -21.17 -17.99 18.33
C PHE A 144 -20.71 -19.44 18.32
N GLU A 145 -19.79 -19.81 17.42
CA GLU A 145 -19.18 -21.15 17.36
C GLU A 145 -18.38 -21.48 18.64
N ASN A 146 -17.65 -20.52 19.18
CA ASN A 146 -16.96 -20.67 20.46
C ASN A 146 -17.95 -20.93 21.62
N LEU A 147 -19.09 -20.21 21.65
CA LEU A 147 -20.13 -20.43 22.62
C LEU A 147 -20.73 -21.84 22.50
N LEU A 148 -21.11 -22.28 21.28
CA LEU A 148 -21.63 -23.62 21.04
C LEU A 148 -20.61 -24.72 21.44
N SER A 149 -19.33 -24.50 21.12
CA SER A 149 -18.26 -25.41 21.53
C SER A 149 -18.16 -25.55 23.04
N ASN A 150 -18.24 -24.44 23.77
CA ASN A 150 -18.25 -24.48 25.25
C ASN A 150 -19.47 -25.21 25.81
N LEU A 151 -20.65 -25.02 25.22
CA LEU A 151 -21.86 -25.73 25.64
C LEU A 151 -21.76 -27.24 25.39
N ILE A 152 -21.17 -27.66 24.25
CA ILE A 152 -20.91 -29.09 23.95
C ILE A 152 -19.94 -29.66 24.97
N GLN A 153 -18.87 -28.96 25.31
CA GLN A 153 -17.89 -29.40 26.31
C GLN A 153 -18.52 -29.53 27.71
N GLN A 154 -19.36 -28.55 28.10
CA GLN A 154 -20.09 -28.64 29.38
C GLN A 154 -21.04 -29.82 29.43
N ALA A 155 -21.81 -30.02 28.35
CA ALA A 155 -22.73 -31.18 28.26
C ALA A 155 -21.98 -32.51 28.39
N TYR A 156 -20.85 -32.64 27.67
CA TYR A 156 -20.01 -33.85 27.72
C TYR A 156 -19.40 -34.06 29.11
N ALA A 157 -18.89 -33.00 29.75
CA ALA A 157 -18.32 -33.07 31.08
C ALA A 157 -19.36 -33.51 32.12
N ASN A 158 -20.59 -33.00 32.04
CA ASN A 158 -21.68 -33.36 32.93
C ASN A 158 -22.13 -34.80 32.73
N GLU A 159 -22.25 -35.26 31.49
CA GLU A 159 -22.66 -36.65 31.16
C GLU A 159 -21.65 -37.66 31.70
N HIS A 160 -20.35 -37.36 31.63
CA HIS A 160 -19.27 -38.25 32.04
C HIS A 160 -18.73 -37.98 33.46
N ASN A 161 -19.37 -37.08 34.24
CA ASN A 161 -18.91 -36.64 35.57
C ASN A 161 -17.44 -36.15 35.58
N LEU A 162 -17.01 -35.47 34.52
CA LEU A 162 -15.67 -34.88 34.39
C LEU A 162 -15.67 -33.48 34.95
N ASN A 163 -14.50 -33.06 35.48
CA ASN A 163 -14.32 -31.66 35.83
C ASN A 163 -14.11 -30.85 34.53
N ILE A 164 -14.96 -29.84 34.32
CA ILE A 164 -14.91 -28.99 33.11
C ILE A 164 -13.54 -28.28 32.94
N ASN A 165 -12.91 -27.89 34.05
CA ASN A 165 -11.60 -27.25 34.01
C ASN A 165 -10.49 -28.18 33.51
N ASP A 166 -10.57 -29.47 33.92
CA ASP A 166 -9.63 -30.51 33.47
C ASP A 166 -9.86 -30.82 32.00
N LEU A 167 -11.11 -30.87 31.56
CA LEU A 167 -11.48 -31.08 30.17
C LEU A 167 -11.00 -29.92 29.29
N GLN A 168 -11.23 -28.65 29.71
CA GLN A 168 -10.78 -27.48 29.01
C GLN A 168 -9.24 -27.39 28.89
N SER A 169 -8.52 -27.76 29.94
CA SER A 169 -7.06 -27.77 29.94
C SER A 169 -6.47 -28.77 28.93
N VAL A 170 -7.21 -29.86 28.65
CA VAL A 170 -6.80 -30.86 27.65
C VAL A 170 -7.18 -30.45 26.22
N ILE A 171 -8.36 -29.87 26.05
CA ILE A 171 -8.87 -29.45 24.73
C ILE A 171 -8.22 -28.13 24.28
N HIS A 172 -8.00 -27.21 25.22
CA HIS A 172 -7.36 -25.92 24.98
C HIS A 172 -6.16 -25.70 25.92
N PRO A 173 -5.06 -26.46 25.71
CA PRO A 173 -3.89 -26.34 26.56
C PRO A 173 -3.31 -24.93 26.44
N LEU A 174 -3.00 -24.31 27.57
CA LEU A 174 -2.26 -23.06 27.62
C LEU A 174 -0.80 -23.37 27.27
N PHE A 175 -0.37 -22.90 26.10
CA PHE A 175 1.01 -22.98 25.68
C PHE A 175 1.75 -21.76 26.17
N ASP A 176 2.74 -21.94 27.01
CA ASP A 176 3.75 -20.89 27.27
C ASP A 176 4.79 -20.97 26.15
N SER A 177 4.63 -20.11 25.16
CA SER A 177 5.50 -20.07 23.98
C SER A 177 6.24 -18.76 23.89
N ASN A 178 7.54 -18.83 23.68
CA ASN A 178 8.37 -17.68 23.38
C ASN A 178 8.77 -17.71 21.90
N VAL A 179 8.34 -16.71 21.14
CA VAL A 179 8.66 -16.59 19.71
C VAL A 179 9.93 -15.74 19.58
N THR A 180 11.02 -16.38 19.12
CA THR A 180 12.26 -15.67 18.80
C THR A 180 12.40 -15.53 17.29
N ILE A 181 12.31 -14.30 16.78
CA ILE A 181 12.48 -14.01 15.36
C ILE A 181 13.98 -13.94 15.05
N LEU A 182 14.52 -14.97 14.37
CA LEU A 182 15.95 -15.02 13.99
C LEU A 182 16.27 -14.24 12.70
N GLY A 183 15.27 -13.88 11.91
CA GLY A 183 15.40 -13.17 10.64
C GLY A 183 14.70 -11.81 10.65
N LYS A 184 13.95 -11.55 9.60
CA LYS A 184 13.14 -10.31 9.44
C LYS A 184 11.74 -10.51 9.97
N ASP A 185 11.23 -9.54 10.70
CA ASP A 185 9.84 -9.50 11.10
C ASP A 185 8.98 -9.03 9.92
N SER A 186 8.66 -9.99 9.04
CA SER A 186 7.92 -9.70 7.81
C SER A 186 6.49 -9.21 8.09
N ALA A 187 5.87 -9.63 9.18
CA ALA A 187 4.52 -9.21 9.55
C ALA A 187 4.50 -7.72 9.91
N ASN A 188 5.40 -7.27 10.79
CA ASN A 188 5.51 -5.86 11.15
C ASN A 188 6.03 -5.00 9.99
N ASN A 189 6.87 -5.57 9.10
CA ASN A 189 7.45 -4.85 7.99
C ASN A 189 6.48 -4.68 6.80
N PHE A 190 5.42 -5.47 6.73
CA PHE A 190 4.49 -5.55 5.60
C PHE A 190 3.91 -4.17 5.23
N PHE A 191 3.35 -3.45 6.20
CA PHE A 191 2.59 -2.23 5.92
C PHE A 191 3.46 -1.09 5.39
N TYR A 192 4.62 -0.81 6.02
CA TYR A 192 5.45 0.27 5.51
C TYR A 192 6.13 -0.08 4.18
N VAL A 193 6.47 -1.37 3.94
CA VAL A 193 7.00 -1.80 2.65
C VAL A 193 5.95 -1.63 1.56
N TYR A 194 4.71 -2.03 1.84
CA TYR A 194 3.57 -1.81 0.94
C TYR A 194 3.41 -0.33 0.58
N ILE A 195 3.44 0.57 1.57
CA ILE A 195 3.32 2.02 1.34
C ILE A 195 4.48 2.56 0.50
N LEU A 196 5.72 2.14 0.78
CA LEU A 196 6.89 2.58 0.02
C LEU A 196 6.84 2.10 -1.44
N ILE A 197 6.42 0.85 -1.69
CA ILE A 197 6.23 0.31 -3.05
C ILE A 197 5.12 1.06 -3.77
N PHE A 198 3.99 1.32 -3.09
CA PHE A 198 2.87 2.05 -3.65
C PHE A 198 3.25 3.51 -3.97
N ALA A 199 4.01 4.16 -3.07
CA ALA A 199 4.54 5.50 -3.31
C ALA A 199 5.46 5.53 -4.54
N MET A 200 6.35 4.52 -4.69
CA MET A 200 7.22 4.38 -5.86
C MET A 200 6.42 4.14 -7.13
N TYR A 201 5.39 3.28 -7.06
CA TYR A 201 4.48 3.02 -8.17
C TYR A 201 3.79 4.29 -8.65
N MET A 202 3.19 5.03 -7.72
CA MET A 202 2.53 6.32 -8.05
C MET A 202 3.52 7.34 -8.58
N MET A 203 4.71 7.44 -7.99
CA MET A 203 5.76 8.36 -8.43
C MET A 203 6.17 8.08 -9.87
N ILE A 204 6.45 6.83 -10.24
CA ILE A 204 6.86 6.46 -11.60
C ILE A 204 5.73 6.70 -12.60
N LEU A 205 4.49 6.33 -12.30
CA LEU A 205 3.36 6.52 -13.21
C LEU A 205 3.04 8.00 -13.43
N LEU A 206 2.80 8.74 -12.36
CA LEU A 206 2.32 10.12 -12.47
C LEU A 206 3.41 11.05 -13.04
N TYR A 207 4.60 11.00 -12.46
CA TYR A 207 5.67 11.89 -12.91
C TYR A 207 6.36 11.42 -14.18
N GLY A 208 6.43 10.10 -14.44
CA GLY A 208 6.88 9.58 -15.72
C GLY A 208 6.01 10.09 -16.86
N GLN A 209 4.70 10.05 -16.71
CA GLN A 209 3.75 10.61 -17.67
C GLN A 209 3.93 12.13 -17.84
N LEU A 210 4.13 12.88 -16.74
CA LEU A 210 4.36 14.31 -16.79
C LEU A 210 5.64 14.67 -17.56
N ILE A 211 6.71 13.87 -17.40
CA ILE A 211 7.95 14.06 -18.17
C ILE A 211 7.67 13.86 -19.66
N ALA A 212 6.97 12.78 -20.04
CA ALA A 212 6.64 12.54 -21.45
C ALA A 212 5.80 13.68 -22.04
N VAL A 213 4.77 14.14 -21.31
CA VAL A 213 3.90 15.27 -21.72
C VAL A 213 4.71 16.55 -21.88
N SER A 214 5.59 16.86 -20.92
CA SER A 214 6.43 18.08 -20.98
C SER A 214 7.32 18.09 -22.23
N VAL A 215 8.00 16.96 -22.50
CA VAL A 215 8.87 16.82 -23.67
C VAL A 215 8.09 16.94 -24.99
N THR A 216 6.93 16.26 -25.08
CA THR A 216 6.10 16.32 -26.28
C THR A 216 5.50 17.70 -26.50
N SER A 217 5.06 18.39 -25.43
CA SER A 217 4.47 19.74 -25.51
C SER A 217 5.46 20.76 -26.06
N GLU A 218 6.73 20.71 -25.63
CA GLU A 218 7.78 21.59 -26.16
C GLU A 218 8.02 21.36 -27.66
N LYS A 219 7.94 20.10 -28.10
CA LYS A 219 8.05 19.74 -29.52
C LYS A 219 6.83 20.21 -30.32
N SER A 220 5.62 19.97 -29.79
CA SER A 220 4.36 20.35 -30.44
C SER A 220 4.23 21.88 -30.60
N ASN A 221 4.69 22.64 -29.63
CA ASN A 221 4.63 24.11 -29.62
C ASN A 221 5.84 24.80 -30.32
N ARG A 222 6.71 24.00 -30.97
CA ARG A 222 7.96 24.47 -31.61
C ARG A 222 8.95 25.17 -30.67
N ALA A 223 8.70 25.20 -29.36
CA ALA A 223 9.64 25.77 -28.39
C ALA A 223 11.01 25.07 -28.43
N ILE A 224 11.00 23.79 -28.80
CA ILE A 224 12.21 22.98 -28.95
C ILE A 224 13.19 23.54 -29.99
N GLU A 225 12.73 24.24 -31.05
CA GLU A 225 13.59 24.84 -32.08
C GLU A 225 14.49 25.92 -31.48
N VAL A 226 13.93 26.78 -30.62
CA VAL A 226 14.68 27.79 -29.92
C VAL A 226 15.60 27.21 -28.86
N LEU A 227 15.13 26.17 -28.15
CA LEU A 227 15.92 25.54 -27.11
C LEU A 227 17.15 24.79 -27.66
N VAL A 228 17.00 24.04 -28.76
CA VAL A 228 18.11 23.25 -29.36
C VAL A 228 19.16 24.16 -30.03
N THR A 229 18.80 25.34 -30.52
CA THR A 229 19.77 26.32 -31.03
C THR A 229 20.55 27.02 -29.93
N SER A 230 19.97 27.11 -28.72
CA SER A 230 20.57 27.85 -27.59
C SER A 230 21.31 26.94 -26.61
N VAL A 231 20.89 25.68 -26.48
CA VAL A 231 21.40 24.73 -25.48
C VAL A 231 21.64 23.37 -26.11
N ASN A 232 22.68 22.68 -25.67
CA ASN A 232 22.96 21.32 -26.11
C ASN A 232 21.83 20.36 -25.73
N SER A 233 21.35 19.55 -26.70
CA SER A 233 20.23 18.62 -26.53
C SER A 233 20.44 17.63 -25.36
N ASN A 234 21.69 17.22 -25.08
CA ASN A 234 21.99 16.37 -23.93
C ASN A 234 21.71 17.11 -22.62
N SER A 235 22.09 18.40 -22.53
CA SER A 235 21.84 19.21 -21.33
C SER A 235 20.34 19.43 -21.11
N LEU A 236 19.53 19.50 -22.19
CA LEU A 236 18.08 19.63 -22.11
C LEU A 236 17.44 18.36 -21.52
N ILE A 237 17.70 17.17 -22.11
CA ILE A 237 17.05 15.96 -21.63
C ILE A 237 17.51 15.57 -20.22
N PHE A 238 18.83 15.63 -19.94
CA PHE A 238 19.35 15.33 -18.60
C PHE A 238 18.85 16.34 -17.57
N GLY A 239 18.87 17.63 -17.88
CA GLY A 239 18.38 18.68 -16.97
C GLY A 239 16.90 18.50 -16.64
N LYS A 240 16.08 18.24 -17.66
CA LYS A 240 14.63 18.02 -17.50
C LYS A 240 14.31 16.76 -16.68
N VAL A 241 14.90 15.61 -17.05
CA VAL A 241 14.63 14.33 -16.37
C VAL A 241 15.11 14.39 -14.92
N ILE A 242 16.30 14.91 -14.67
CA ILE A 242 16.84 14.99 -13.31
C ILE A 242 16.07 16.00 -12.46
N ALA A 243 15.63 17.14 -13.03
CA ALA A 243 14.79 18.11 -12.33
C ALA A 243 13.45 17.50 -11.91
N ALA A 244 12.77 16.82 -12.84
CA ALA A 244 11.52 16.14 -12.55
C ALA A 244 11.69 15.06 -11.47
N SER A 245 12.79 14.31 -11.55
CA SER A 245 13.11 13.28 -10.56
C SER A 245 13.36 13.86 -9.17
N LEU A 246 14.13 14.92 -9.07
CA LEU A 246 14.37 15.58 -7.79
C LEU A 246 13.07 16.19 -7.23
N ALA A 247 12.26 16.85 -8.07
CA ALA A 247 11.00 17.43 -7.64
C ALA A 247 10.05 16.37 -7.07
N SER A 248 9.89 15.22 -7.75
CA SER A 248 9.02 14.13 -7.27
C SER A 248 9.54 13.50 -5.99
N PHE A 249 10.86 13.28 -5.86
CA PHE A 249 11.44 12.77 -4.63
C PHE A 249 11.26 13.72 -3.45
N ILE A 250 11.45 15.01 -3.67
CA ILE A 250 11.21 16.04 -2.64
C ILE A 250 9.74 16.03 -2.24
N GLN A 251 8.81 15.94 -3.18
CA GLN A 251 7.38 15.89 -2.87
C GLN A 251 7.01 14.66 -2.04
N VAL A 252 7.40 13.46 -2.48
CA VAL A 252 7.14 12.22 -1.74
C VAL A 252 7.83 12.27 -0.37
N GLY A 253 9.06 12.78 -0.32
CA GLY A 253 9.80 12.98 0.93
C GLY A 253 9.08 13.89 1.93
N ILE A 254 8.50 15.01 1.46
CA ILE A 254 7.71 15.94 2.31
C ILE A 254 6.46 15.23 2.84
N ILE A 255 5.72 14.52 1.98
CA ILE A 255 4.50 13.80 2.37
C ILE A 255 4.82 12.70 3.39
N LEU A 256 5.83 11.86 3.13
CA LEU A 256 6.25 10.82 4.06
C LEU A 256 6.75 11.40 5.39
N ALA A 257 7.57 12.44 5.34
CA ALA A 257 8.09 13.11 6.53
C ALA A 257 6.95 13.73 7.36
N SER A 258 5.96 14.35 6.72
CA SER A 258 4.79 14.90 7.43
C SER A 258 4.02 13.80 8.17
N GLY A 259 3.83 12.63 7.54
CA GLY A 259 3.19 11.47 8.17
C GLY A 259 4.00 10.93 9.36
N ILE A 260 5.28 10.65 9.14
CA ILE A 260 6.17 10.09 10.18
C ILE A 260 6.29 11.03 11.38
N ILE A 261 6.52 12.32 11.14
CA ILE A 261 6.66 13.32 12.21
C ILE A 261 5.35 13.46 13.00
N THR A 262 4.22 13.60 12.28
CA THR A 262 2.91 13.77 12.94
C THR A 262 2.55 12.53 13.75
N TYR A 263 2.77 11.34 13.22
CA TYR A 263 2.55 10.11 13.96
C TYR A 263 3.45 10.01 15.19
N SER A 264 4.74 10.31 15.06
CA SER A 264 5.69 10.30 16.19
C SER A 264 5.24 11.21 17.34
N LEU A 265 4.66 12.37 17.02
CA LEU A 265 4.14 13.31 18.03
C LEU A 265 2.83 12.81 18.69
N ASN A 266 2.02 12.03 17.97
CA ASN A 266 0.71 11.56 18.41
C ASN A 266 0.67 10.05 18.70
N SER A 267 1.80 9.36 18.74
CA SER A 267 1.87 7.89 18.87
C SER A 267 1.18 7.35 20.13
N LYS A 268 1.20 8.11 21.23
CA LYS A 268 0.50 7.76 22.47
C LYS A 268 -1.01 7.73 22.30
N ALA A 269 -1.59 8.68 21.55
CA ALA A 269 -3.01 8.72 21.27
C ALA A 269 -3.49 7.60 20.35
N TRP A 270 -2.58 7.03 19.54
CA TRP A 270 -2.81 5.88 18.67
C TRP A 270 -2.49 4.54 19.35
N ASN A 271 -2.04 4.56 20.62
CA ASN A 271 -1.68 3.35 21.38
C ASN A 271 -0.78 2.37 20.61
N GLY A 272 0.12 2.89 19.74
CA GLY A 272 0.99 2.08 18.90
C GLY A 272 0.33 1.37 17.71
N LEU A 273 -0.98 1.55 17.49
CA LEU A 273 -1.76 0.86 16.45
C LEU A 273 -1.15 1.01 15.04
N LEU A 274 -0.53 2.16 14.74
CA LEU A 274 0.07 2.44 13.44
C LEU A 274 1.60 2.35 13.45
N ASP A 275 2.20 1.77 14.48
CA ASP A 275 3.65 1.61 14.57
C ASP A 275 4.23 0.85 13.37
N SER A 276 3.56 -0.21 12.93
CA SER A 276 3.92 -1.00 11.75
C SER A 276 3.86 -0.21 10.42
N ILE A 277 3.27 0.99 10.40
CA ILE A 277 3.21 1.85 9.22
C ILE A 277 4.29 2.93 9.26
N PHE A 278 4.47 3.56 10.42
CA PHE A 278 5.25 4.80 10.53
C PHE A 278 6.63 4.63 11.18
N LYS A 279 6.89 3.54 11.90
CA LYS A 279 8.22 3.23 12.43
C LYS A 279 9.09 2.50 11.40
N ILE A 280 9.48 3.22 10.33
CA ILE A 280 10.26 2.64 9.24
C ILE A 280 11.74 2.61 9.62
N PRO A 281 12.41 1.45 9.59
CA PRO A 281 13.85 1.35 9.86
C PRO A 281 14.69 2.15 8.85
N SER A 282 15.76 2.80 9.33
CA SER A 282 16.61 3.67 8.50
C SER A 282 17.26 2.96 7.30
N ASN A 283 17.62 1.68 7.46
CA ASN A 283 18.18 0.87 6.38
C ASN A 283 17.16 0.64 5.25
N ILE A 284 15.87 0.54 5.56
CA ILE A 284 14.80 0.40 4.56
C ILE A 284 14.58 1.72 3.83
N LEU A 285 14.56 2.85 4.56
CA LEU A 285 14.49 4.18 3.95
C LEU A 285 15.68 4.44 3.03
N LEU A 286 16.88 4.05 3.44
CA LEU A 286 18.08 4.16 2.61
C LEU A 286 17.96 3.32 1.34
N THR A 287 17.47 2.09 1.46
CA THR A 287 17.22 1.20 0.30
C THR A 287 16.17 1.82 -0.63
N PHE A 288 15.09 2.37 -0.10
CA PHE A 288 14.07 3.08 -0.87
C PHE A 288 14.66 4.27 -1.63
N ILE A 289 15.50 5.09 -0.99
CA ILE A 289 16.16 6.24 -1.62
C ILE A 289 17.10 5.77 -2.74
N LEU A 290 17.95 4.77 -2.50
CA LEU A 290 18.94 4.30 -3.46
C LEU A 290 18.30 3.55 -4.64
N PHE A 291 17.55 2.49 -4.37
CA PHE A 291 16.92 1.69 -5.43
C PHE A 291 15.70 2.37 -6.05
N GLY A 292 14.87 3.02 -5.23
CA GLY A 292 13.73 3.78 -5.70
C GLY A 292 14.16 4.99 -6.52
N GLY A 293 15.17 5.74 -6.06
CA GLY A 293 15.74 6.88 -6.78
C GLY A 293 16.30 6.50 -8.14
N LEU A 294 17.13 5.46 -8.16
CA LEU A 294 17.73 4.97 -9.39
C LEU A 294 16.68 4.37 -10.34
N GLY A 295 15.76 3.57 -9.83
CA GLY A 295 14.68 2.99 -10.63
C GLY A 295 13.75 4.05 -11.19
N TYR A 296 13.44 5.08 -10.41
CA TYR A 296 12.67 6.22 -10.91
C TYR A 296 13.40 6.97 -12.04
N LEU A 297 14.71 7.22 -11.89
CA LEU A 297 15.53 7.81 -12.95
C LEU A 297 15.54 6.94 -14.21
N PHE A 298 15.67 5.62 -14.05
CA PHE A 298 15.63 4.65 -15.14
C PHE A 298 14.35 4.78 -15.97
N TYR A 299 13.18 4.76 -15.30
CA TYR A 299 11.89 4.93 -15.97
C TYR A 299 11.69 6.34 -16.52
N SER A 300 12.14 7.37 -15.82
CA SER A 300 12.03 8.77 -16.26
C SER A 300 12.74 9.02 -17.58
N PHE A 301 13.91 8.42 -17.79
CA PHE A 301 14.61 8.48 -19.08
C PHE A 301 13.84 7.75 -20.18
N ILE A 302 13.21 6.61 -19.88
CA ILE A 302 12.35 5.89 -20.83
C ILE A 302 11.15 6.75 -21.22
N PHE A 303 10.41 7.30 -20.25
CA PHE A 303 9.25 8.15 -20.50
C PHE A 303 9.62 9.43 -21.28
N GLY A 304 10.73 10.08 -20.91
CA GLY A 304 11.24 11.25 -21.63
C GLY A 304 11.59 10.93 -23.08
N THR A 305 12.20 9.75 -23.34
CA THR A 305 12.50 9.28 -24.69
C THR A 305 11.23 9.04 -25.50
N LEU A 306 10.25 8.34 -24.92
CA LEU A 306 8.99 8.06 -25.58
C LEU A 306 8.25 9.37 -25.90
N GLY A 307 8.25 10.35 -24.99
CA GLY A 307 7.70 11.70 -25.24
C GLY A 307 8.38 12.41 -26.42
N ALA A 308 9.69 12.29 -26.57
CA ALA A 308 10.42 12.89 -27.70
C ALA A 308 10.08 12.26 -29.06
N LEU A 309 9.69 11.00 -29.09
CA LEU A 309 9.30 10.30 -30.32
C LEU A 309 7.92 10.70 -30.84
N VAL A 310 7.07 11.25 -29.99
CA VAL A 310 5.71 11.67 -30.30
C VAL A 310 5.72 13.12 -30.84
N SER A 311 4.80 13.45 -31.74
CA SER A 311 4.71 14.79 -32.35
C SER A 311 3.51 15.59 -31.80
N LYS A 312 2.49 14.92 -31.27
CA LYS A 312 1.29 15.55 -30.73
C LYS A 312 1.00 15.03 -29.32
N THR A 313 0.53 15.89 -28.46
CA THR A 313 0.21 15.53 -27.06
C THR A 313 -0.90 14.47 -26.95
N GLU A 314 -1.83 14.42 -27.92
CA GLU A 314 -2.91 13.44 -27.94
C GLU A 314 -2.40 11.99 -28.16
N ASP A 315 -1.26 11.82 -28.82
CA ASP A 315 -0.67 10.52 -29.15
C ASP A 315 0.23 9.95 -28.03
N ILE A 316 0.44 10.70 -26.94
CA ILE A 316 1.34 10.29 -25.84
C ILE A 316 0.88 8.97 -25.22
N SER A 317 -0.41 8.85 -24.89
CA SER A 317 -0.95 7.67 -24.21
C SER A 317 -0.70 6.38 -25.00
N SER A 318 -0.77 6.43 -26.35
CA SER A 318 -0.46 5.28 -27.19
C SER A 318 1.02 4.92 -27.19
N SER A 319 1.89 5.92 -27.05
CA SER A 319 3.36 5.71 -27.04
C SER A 319 3.85 5.16 -25.70
N ILE A 320 3.33 5.65 -24.58
CA ILE A 320 3.76 5.23 -23.24
C ILE A 320 3.00 3.99 -22.72
N GLY A 321 1.83 3.66 -23.30
CA GLY A 321 0.98 2.56 -22.88
C GLY A 321 1.71 1.22 -22.69
N PRO A 322 2.51 0.76 -23.65
CA PRO A 322 3.24 -0.49 -23.54
C PRO A 322 4.20 -0.55 -22.34
N ILE A 323 4.97 0.51 -22.08
CA ILE A 323 5.88 0.53 -20.93
C ILE A 323 5.12 0.64 -19.61
N THR A 324 4.01 1.38 -19.59
CA THR A 324 3.12 1.45 -18.44
C THR A 324 2.56 0.08 -18.09
N MET A 325 2.14 -0.71 -19.10
CA MET A 325 1.62 -2.07 -18.89
C MET A 325 2.69 -3.00 -18.30
N ILE A 326 3.92 -2.96 -18.83
CA ILE A 326 5.04 -3.71 -18.26
C ILE A 326 5.26 -3.32 -16.79
N PHE A 327 5.21 -2.03 -16.49
CA PHE A 327 5.40 -1.53 -15.13
C PHE A 327 4.28 -1.96 -14.17
N VAL A 328 3.04 -1.99 -14.64
CA VAL A 328 1.89 -2.53 -13.89
C VAL A 328 2.10 -4.01 -13.56
N ILE A 329 2.56 -4.81 -14.52
CA ILE A 329 2.89 -6.22 -14.28
C ILE A 329 3.98 -6.36 -13.21
N ILE A 330 5.02 -5.54 -13.27
CA ILE A 330 6.10 -5.50 -12.27
C ILE A 330 5.57 -5.14 -10.89
N PHE A 331 4.63 -4.19 -10.81
CA PHE A 331 3.97 -3.85 -9.55
C PHE A 331 3.23 -5.05 -8.96
N PHE A 332 2.47 -5.81 -9.75
CA PHE A 332 1.80 -7.02 -9.26
C PHE A 332 2.79 -8.13 -8.84
N ILE A 333 3.90 -8.29 -9.58
CA ILE A 333 4.99 -9.19 -9.16
C ILE A 333 5.54 -8.75 -7.80
N SER A 334 5.72 -7.45 -7.59
CA SER A 334 6.18 -6.90 -6.32
C SER A 334 5.16 -7.12 -5.20
N MET A 335 3.85 -6.96 -5.48
CA MET A 335 2.80 -7.26 -4.51
C MET A 335 2.82 -8.75 -4.09
N PHE A 336 2.98 -9.66 -5.04
CA PHE A 336 3.19 -11.09 -4.72
C PHE A 336 4.41 -11.31 -3.82
N GLY A 337 5.47 -10.54 -4.04
CA GLY A 337 6.71 -10.59 -3.26
C GLY A 337 6.55 -10.24 -1.78
N LEU A 338 5.54 -9.45 -1.41
CA LEU A 338 5.26 -9.11 0.00
C LEU A 338 4.95 -10.34 0.86
N SER A 339 4.27 -11.33 0.29
CA SER A 339 3.96 -12.58 0.98
C SER A 339 4.98 -13.69 0.71
N ASN A 340 5.81 -13.55 -0.35
CA ASN A 340 6.72 -14.58 -0.85
C ASN A 340 8.10 -14.00 -1.20
N SER A 341 8.71 -13.26 -0.27
CA SER A 341 9.94 -12.48 -0.49
C SER A 341 11.17 -13.30 -0.92
N ASP A 342 11.25 -14.55 -0.50
CA ASP A 342 12.34 -15.48 -0.81
C ASP A 342 12.07 -16.42 -1.99
N SER A 343 10.93 -16.26 -2.69
CA SER A 343 10.61 -17.04 -3.88
C SER A 343 11.64 -16.82 -5.01
N LEU A 344 11.84 -17.84 -5.84
CA LEU A 344 12.75 -17.77 -6.98
C LEU A 344 12.40 -16.62 -7.94
N LEU A 345 11.09 -16.37 -8.14
CA LEU A 345 10.60 -15.27 -8.97
C LEU A 345 11.09 -13.92 -8.45
N ILE A 346 10.97 -13.65 -7.17
CA ILE A 346 11.41 -12.39 -6.56
C ILE A 346 12.94 -12.28 -6.53
N LYS A 347 13.64 -13.39 -6.29
CA LYS A 347 15.11 -13.43 -6.38
C LYS A 347 15.58 -13.02 -7.77
N ILE A 348 15.03 -13.59 -8.84
CA ILE A 348 15.38 -13.23 -10.22
C ILE A 348 14.97 -11.78 -10.52
N ALA A 349 13.74 -11.39 -10.20
CA ALA A 349 13.22 -10.05 -10.45
C ALA A 349 14.04 -8.96 -9.77
N SER A 350 14.68 -9.24 -8.62
CA SER A 350 15.51 -8.29 -7.90
C SER A 350 16.83 -7.93 -8.62
N PHE A 351 17.24 -8.68 -9.65
CA PHE A 351 18.41 -8.36 -10.50
C PHE A 351 18.02 -7.76 -11.85
N ILE A 352 16.74 -7.82 -12.24
CA ILE A 352 16.27 -7.23 -13.50
C ILE A 352 16.05 -5.71 -13.28
N PRO A 353 16.68 -4.82 -14.06
CA PRO A 353 16.63 -3.37 -13.84
C PRO A 353 15.23 -2.78 -13.82
N PHE A 354 14.29 -3.35 -14.59
CA PHE A 354 12.89 -2.93 -14.61
C PHE A 354 12.17 -3.15 -13.26
N SER A 355 12.46 -4.24 -12.56
CA SER A 355 11.77 -4.65 -11.34
C SER A 355 12.60 -4.47 -10.07
N SER A 356 13.94 -4.40 -10.19
CA SER A 356 14.86 -4.40 -9.05
C SER A 356 14.59 -3.29 -8.03
N SER A 357 14.12 -2.13 -8.48
CA SER A 357 13.80 -1.00 -7.60
C SER A 357 12.75 -1.34 -6.54
N MET A 358 11.73 -2.12 -6.90
CA MET A 358 10.67 -2.55 -5.96
C MET A 358 11.01 -3.89 -5.29
N THR A 359 11.45 -4.87 -6.08
CA THR A 359 11.65 -6.23 -5.56
C THR A 359 12.88 -6.36 -4.66
N MET A 360 13.95 -5.56 -4.87
CA MET A 360 15.07 -5.54 -3.92
C MET A 360 14.69 -4.87 -2.59
N LEU A 361 13.85 -3.83 -2.61
CA LEU A 361 13.31 -3.23 -1.39
C LEU A 361 12.56 -4.27 -0.55
N ILE A 362 11.74 -5.12 -1.18
CA ILE A 362 11.03 -6.21 -0.52
C ILE A 362 12.02 -7.21 0.11
N ARG A 363 13.01 -7.67 -0.66
CA ARG A 363 14.00 -8.63 -0.16
C ARG A 363 14.82 -8.08 1.01
N VAL A 364 15.18 -6.80 0.97
CA VAL A 364 15.91 -6.15 2.08
C VAL A 364 15.05 -6.02 3.32
N ALA A 365 13.75 -5.76 3.16
CA ALA A 365 12.85 -5.52 4.28
C ALA A 365 12.28 -6.82 4.89
N MET A 366 11.99 -7.83 4.08
CA MET A 366 11.18 -8.98 4.47
C MET A 366 11.86 -10.32 4.20
N GLY A 367 12.80 -10.37 3.25
CA GLY A 367 13.45 -11.61 2.82
C GLY A 367 14.85 -11.78 3.36
N THR A 368 15.48 -12.88 2.93
CA THR A 368 16.88 -13.18 3.16
C THR A 368 17.71 -12.70 1.97
N VAL A 369 18.52 -11.67 2.15
CA VAL A 369 19.38 -11.13 1.10
C VAL A 369 20.73 -10.75 1.67
N SER A 370 21.81 -11.13 0.98
CA SER A 370 23.17 -10.77 1.38
C SER A 370 23.53 -9.35 0.88
N ASN A 371 24.43 -8.68 1.59
CA ASN A 371 24.93 -7.36 1.17
C ASN A 371 25.60 -7.41 -0.22
N PHE A 372 26.16 -8.56 -0.58
CA PHE A 372 26.76 -8.77 -1.90
C PHE A 372 25.71 -8.79 -3.02
N GLU A 373 24.57 -9.47 -2.80
CA GLU A 373 23.44 -9.46 -3.75
C GLU A 373 22.87 -8.06 -3.93
N ILE A 374 22.72 -7.30 -2.84
CA ILE A 374 22.25 -5.91 -2.88
C ILE A 374 23.19 -5.06 -3.72
N LEU A 375 24.52 -5.19 -3.49
CA LEU A 375 25.54 -4.44 -4.24
C LEU A 375 25.51 -4.78 -5.75
N ILE A 376 25.45 -6.07 -6.09
CA ILE A 376 25.39 -6.52 -7.50
C ILE A 376 24.13 -5.95 -8.17
N SER A 377 22.97 -6.11 -7.55
CA SER A 377 21.72 -5.59 -8.11
C SER A 377 21.76 -4.07 -8.30
N PHE A 378 22.33 -3.34 -7.32
CA PHE A 378 22.49 -1.90 -7.42
C PHE A 378 23.42 -1.51 -8.60
N ILE A 379 24.54 -2.19 -8.78
CA ILE A 379 25.47 -1.96 -9.92
C ILE A 379 24.78 -2.24 -11.25
N ILE A 380 24.01 -3.33 -11.35
CA ILE A 380 23.25 -3.66 -12.56
C ILE A 380 22.22 -2.56 -12.86
N LEU A 381 21.47 -2.12 -11.87
CA LEU A 381 20.48 -1.03 -12.02
C LEU A 381 21.16 0.28 -12.41
N LEU A 382 22.29 0.64 -11.77
CA LEU A 382 23.06 1.84 -12.08
C LEU A 382 23.59 1.82 -13.51
N ALA A 383 24.25 0.72 -13.91
CA ALA A 383 24.76 0.56 -15.25
C ALA A 383 23.64 0.64 -16.30
N SER A 384 22.51 -0.01 -16.04
CA SER A 384 21.34 0.03 -16.91
C SER A 384 20.74 1.43 -17.01
N THR A 385 20.67 2.17 -15.90
CA THR A 385 20.19 3.55 -15.86
C THR A 385 21.09 4.46 -16.70
N ILE A 386 22.41 4.32 -16.58
CA ILE A 386 23.39 5.07 -17.38
C ILE A 386 23.22 4.73 -18.88
N LEU A 387 23.10 3.46 -19.23
CA LEU A 387 22.91 3.03 -20.62
C LEU A 387 21.62 3.61 -21.22
N ILE A 388 20.50 3.53 -20.48
CA ILE A 388 19.22 4.11 -20.92
C ILE A 388 19.33 5.64 -21.01
N ALA A 389 19.99 6.31 -20.09
CA ALA A 389 20.19 7.75 -20.11
C ALA A 389 20.97 8.21 -21.35
N LEU A 390 22.06 7.50 -21.70
CA LEU A 390 22.85 7.78 -22.90
C LEU A 390 22.05 7.49 -24.19
N ALA A 391 21.30 6.38 -24.21
CA ALA A 391 20.41 6.06 -25.31
C ALA A 391 19.31 7.11 -25.48
N SER A 392 18.69 7.54 -24.37
CA SER A 392 17.71 8.63 -24.29
C SER A 392 18.26 9.92 -24.90
N ALA A 393 19.45 10.35 -24.50
CA ALA A 393 20.06 11.57 -24.99
C ALA A 393 20.28 11.53 -26.52
N LYS A 394 20.70 10.40 -27.05
CA LYS A 394 20.90 10.22 -28.49
C LYS A 394 19.58 10.23 -29.25
N ILE A 395 18.57 9.48 -28.75
CA ILE A 395 17.25 9.44 -29.39
C ILE A 395 16.58 10.83 -29.32
N TYR A 396 16.66 11.49 -28.17
CA TYR A 396 16.12 12.84 -27.98
C TYR A 396 16.69 13.83 -29.02
N ARG A 397 18.02 13.86 -29.19
CA ARG A 397 18.67 14.71 -30.19
C ARG A 397 18.15 14.45 -31.61
N LEU A 398 18.00 13.19 -32.01
CA LEU A 398 17.49 12.84 -33.34
C LEU A 398 16.00 13.15 -33.48
N ALA A 399 15.20 12.86 -32.46
CA ALA A 399 13.77 13.03 -32.47
C ALA A 399 13.34 14.51 -32.45
N THR A 400 14.12 15.38 -31.80
CA THR A 400 13.85 16.83 -31.76
C THR A 400 14.14 17.54 -33.07
N LEU A 401 15.01 16.98 -33.93
CA LEU A 401 15.31 17.51 -35.27
C LEU A 401 14.29 17.06 -36.33
N MET A 402 13.46 16.08 -36.03
CA MET A 402 12.48 15.54 -36.99
C MET A 402 11.07 16.03 -36.66
N TYR A 403 10.53 16.84 -37.55
CA TYR A 403 9.16 17.39 -37.47
C TYR A 403 8.17 16.59 -38.31
N GLY A 404 6.91 16.54 -37.87
CA GLY A 404 5.75 16.19 -38.69
C GLY A 404 5.26 14.73 -38.65
N ASN A 405 6.12 13.73 -38.46
CA ASN A 405 5.70 12.33 -38.40
C ASN A 405 6.14 11.66 -37.10
N PRO A 406 5.25 10.89 -36.40
CA PRO A 406 5.64 10.11 -35.25
C PRO A 406 6.68 9.06 -35.65
N ILE A 407 7.77 9.04 -34.90
CA ILE A 407 8.89 8.13 -35.17
C ILE A 407 8.64 6.81 -34.44
N LYS A 408 8.48 5.70 -35.16
CA LYS A 408 8.35 4.38 -34.54
C LYS A 408 9.66 4.03 -33.81
N LEU A 409 9.55 3.54 -32.59
CA LEU A 409 10.68 3.14 -31.72
C LEU A 409 11.65 2.21 -32.47
N ARG A 410 11.14 1.27 -33.30
CA ARG A 410 11.94 0.37 -34.15
C ARG A 410 12.86 1.14 -35.12
N ASN A 411 12.42 2.25 -35.65
CA ASN A 411 13.18 3.08 -36.55
C ASN A 411 14.25 3.89 -35.81
N ALA A 412 13.91 4.41 -34.64
CA ALA A 412 14.85 5.07 -33.75
C ALA A 412 16.00 4.16 -33.33
N LEU A 413 15.71 2.89 -33.02
CA LEU A 413 16.72 1.87 -32.69
C LEU A 413 17.63 1.48 -33.91
N LYS A 414 17.10 1.54 -35.12
CA LYS A 414 17.93 1.29 -36.34
C LYS A 414 18.96 2.39 -36.58
N TRP A 415 18.70 3.62 -36.15
CA TRP A 415 19.65 4.74 -36.29
C TRP A 415 20.87 4.58 -35.39
N PHE A 416 20.74 3.92 -34.24
CA PHE A 416 21.88 3.52 -33.40
C PHE A 416 22.91 2.67 -34.14
N LYS A 417 22.46 1.81 -35.10
CA LYS A 417 23.34 0.94 -35.89
C LYS A 417 24.01 1.68 -37.04
N LYS A 418 23.37 2.69 -37.65
CA LYS A 418 23.90 3.40 -38.81
C LYS A 418 25.00 4.42 -38.49
N GLU A 419 24.98 5.07 -37.35
CA GLU A 419 26.01 6.05 -36.94
C GLU A 419 27.31 5.43 -36.43
N LYS A 420 27.42 4.12 -36.32
CA LYS A 420 28.68 3.39 -36.02
C LYS A 420 29.55 3.16 -37.29
N ILE A 421 29.08 3.56 -38.46
CA ILE A 421 29.73 3.26 -39.77
C ILE A 421 30.20 4.56 -40.50
N SER A 422 30.06 5.71 -39.87
CA SER A 422 30.61 6.98 -40.44
C SER A 422 31.65 7.59 -39.48
#